data_1a3e15f666960ad4d9e2e6e4b69b5fc4
#
_entry.id   1a3e15f666960ad4d9e2e6e4b69b5fc4
#
_cell.length_a   1.000
_cell.length_b   1.000
_cell.length_c   1.000
_cell.angle_alpha   90.00
_cell.angle_beta   90.00
_cell.angle_gamma   90.00
#
_symmetry.space_group_name_H-M   'P 1'
#
loop_
_entity.id
_entity.type
_entity.pdbx_description
1 polymer ?
#
loop_
_entity_poly.entity_id
_entity_poly.type
_entity_poly.pdbx_seq_one_letter_code
_entity_poly.pdbx_strand_id
1 'polypeptide(L)'
;HTWLPDAGVAPTTVTALLHAAVLVKIGVYAYARLFLYTFKIPAAWQQAVIIMAVISSLIAAAGAVVENDIKRILAYSTISQIGYIFLGLSVANPTAVSGSLLYILMHGLAKAGLFLCAGIVIHSTNKRDIREMGGLIRTMPMTAISFLICAFSVIGLPPLGGFFSKLLVIMGAIKANQIWVAALALFTAILTMYYLMRVFSLVFLGELKVSAPEKTPSMVGVVTVLALFSVLAGFFVSYPMKLVQLATTHITWWLR
;
A
#
# COMPACT_ATOMS: atom_id res chain seq x y z
N HIS A 1 -2.07 -2.18 -14.73
CA HIS A 1 -0.61 -1.89 -14.73
C HIS A 1 -0.17 -1.02 -15.91
N THR A 2 -1.04 -0.80 -16.90
CA THR A 2 -0.73 0.03 -18.08
C THR A 2 -0.93 1.51 -17.81
N TRP A 3 -2.06 1.92 -17.27
CA TRP A 3 -2.41 3.35 -17.12
C TRP A 3 -2.00 3.97 -15.78
N LEU A 4 -2.01 3.20 -14.69
CA LEU A 4 -1.82 3.77 -13.36
C LEU A 4 -0.38 4.32 -13.13
N PRO A 5 0.70 3.67 -13.59
CA PRO A 5 2.04 4.24 -13.54
C PRO A 5 2.20 5.50 -14.40
N ASP A 6 1.50 5.57 -15.54
CA ASP A 6 1.56 6.72 -16.45
C ASP A 6 0.72 7.90 -15.95
N ALA A 7 -0.30 7.65 -15.13
CA ALA A 7 -1.05 8.71 -14.43
C ALA A 7 -0.17 9.56 -13.48
N GLY A 8 1.04 9.11 -13.16
CA GLY A 8 2.06 9.85 -12.41
C GLY A 8 2.60 11.12 -13.09
N VAL A 9 2.14 11.46 -14.29
CA VAL A 9 2.44 12.75 -14.96
C VAL A 9 1.85 13.93 -14.16
N ALA A 10 0.72 13.77 -13.50
CA ALA A 10 0.09 14.78 -12.67
C ALA A 10 1.01 15.28 -11.53
N PRO A 11 0.79 16.51 -11.00
CA PRO A 11 1.50 16.98 -9.83
C PRO A 11 1.47 15.96 -8.69
N THR A 12 2.55 15.85 -7.92
CA THR A 12 2.70 14.73 -6.94
C THR A 12 1.63 14.75 -5.85
N THR A 13 1.13 15.92 -5.45
CA THR A 13 0.03 16.07 -4.49
C THR A 13 -1.27 15.47 -5.03
N VAL A 14 -1.59 15.69 -6.31
CA VAL A 14 -2.73 15.09 -6.99
C VAL A 14 -2.54 13.58 -7.12
N THR A 15 -1.35 13.14 -7.53
CA THR A 15 -1.00 11.71 -7.63
C THR A 15 -1.14 11.01 -6.27
N ALA A 16 -0.72 11.67 -5.18
CA ALA A 16 -0.89 11.15 -3.82
C ALA A 16 -2.37 10.89 -3.49
N LEU A 17 -3.27 11.85 -3.79
CA LEU A 17 -4.70 11.69 -3.56
C LEU A 17 -5.29 10.55 -4.41
N LEU A 18 -4.94 10.47 -5.69
CA LEU A 18 -5.44 9.45 -6.60
C LEU A 18 -5.06 8.03 -6.15
N HIS A 19 -3.78 7.82 -5.82
CA HIS A 19 -3.26 6.50 -5.44
C HIS A 19 -3.55 6.10 -4.00
N ALA A 20 -3.65 7.07 -3.09
CA ALA A 20 -3.84 6.77 -1.68
C ALA A 20 -5.32 6.69 -1.28
N ALA A 21 -6.16 7.62 -1.75
CA ALA A 21 -7.47 7.81 -1.15
C ALA A 21 -8.64 7.36 -2.04
N VAL A 22 -8.77 7.88 -3.26
CA VAL A 22 -10.05 7.85 -3.98
C VAL A 22 -10.04 6.85 -5.13
N LEU A 23 -9.25 7.09 -6.16
CA LEU A 23 -9.43 6.46 -7.46
C LEU A 23 -9.34 4.93 -7.41
N VAL A 24 -8.25 4.42 -6.84
CA VAL A 24 -8.01 2.97 -6.78
C VAL A 24 -8.93 2.24 -5.81
N LYS A 25 -9.54 2.94 -4.86
CA LYS A 25 -10.41 2.34 -3.85
C LYS A 25 -11.89 2.33 -4.24
N ILE A 26 -12.29 3.14 -5.20
CA ILE A 26 -13.65 3.07 -5.77
C ILE A 26 -13.94 1.67 -6.31
N GLY A 27 -12.99 1.09 -7.07
CA GLY A 27 -13.13 -0.29 -7.59
C GLY A 27 -13.22 -1.33 -6.47
N VAL A 28 -12.41 -1.18 -5.42
CA VAL A 28 -12.46 -2.04 -4.23
C VAL A 28 -13.82 -1.93 -3.52
N TYR A 29 -14.30 -0.70 -3.33
CA TYR A 29 -15.59 -0.44 -2.71
C TYR A 29 -16.75 -1.01 -3.56
N ALA A 30 -16.73 -0.78 -4.87
CA ALA A 30 -17.74 -1.31 -5.78
C ALA A 30 -17.78 -2.84 -5.74
N TYR A 31 -16.59 -3.50 -5.78
CA TYR A 31 -16.50 -4.95 -5.64
C TYR A 31 -17.11 -5.43 -4.32
N ALA A 32 -16.73 -4.83 -3.20
CA ALA A 32 -17.26 -5.21 -1.90
C ALA A 32 -18.80 -5.04 -1.85
N ARG A 33 -19.33 -3.91 -2.32
CA ARG A 33 -20.78 -3.63 -2.33
C ARG A 33 -21.55 -4.58 -3.21
N LEU A 34 -21.06 -4.90 -4.40
CA LEU A 34 -21.77 -5.75 -5.35
C LEU A 34 -21.63 -7.24 -4.97
N PHE A 35 -20.40 -7.70 -4.74
CA PHE A 35 -20.11 -9.13 -4.66
C PHE A 35 -20.03 -9.70 -3.22
N LEU A 36 -19.97 -8.84 -2.20
CA LEU A 36 -20.06 -9.29 -0.81
C LEU A 36 -21.39 -8.92 -0.13
N TYR A 37 -22.13 -7.91 -0.66
CA TYR A 37 -23.39 -7.47 -0.06
C TYR A 37 -24.61 -7.82 -0.90
N THR A 38 -24.52 -7.71 -2.25
CA THR A 38 -25.72 -7.72 -3.11
C THR A 38 -25.89 -9.06 -3.82
N PHE A 39 -24.83 -9.59 -4.44
CA PHE A 39 -24.90 -10.79 -5.25
C PHE A 39 -24.17 -11.97 -4.63
N LYS A 40 -24.81 -13.14 -4.68
CA LYS A 40 -24.13 -14.40 -4.38
C LYS A 40 -23.32 -14.83 -5.60
N ILE A 41 -22.00 -14.86 -5.46
CA ILE A 41 -21.10 -15.23 -6.55
C ILE A 41 -20.83 -16.75 -6.57
N PRO A 42 -20.77 -17.37 -7.75
CA PRO A 42 -20.35 -18.76 -7.89
C PRO A 42 -18.88 -18.93 -7.46
N ALA A 43 -18.55 -20.12 -6.95
CA ALA A 43 -17.17 -20.44 -6.53
C ALA A 43 -16.14 -20.27 -7.67
N ALA A 44 -16.53 -20.58 -8.91
CA ALA A 44 -15.66 -20.39 -10.08
C ALA A 44 -15.30 -18.91 -10.32
N TRP A 45 -16.26 -18.00 -10.16
CA TRP A 45 -16.01 -16.56 -10.26
C TRP A 45 -15.09 -16.07 -9.14
N GLN A 46 -15.36 -16.51 -7.91
CA GLN A 46 -14.54 -16.19 -6.76
C GLN A 46 -13.08 -16.61 -6.99
N GLN A 47 -12.87 -17.84 -7.47
CA GLN A 47 -11.54 -18.37 -7.78
C GLN A 47 -10.86 -17.58 -8.91
N ALA A 48 -11.61 -17.18 -9.94
CA ALA A 48 -11.07 -16.36 -11.03
C ALA A 48 -10.57 -15.00 -10.52
N VAL A 49 -11.31 -14.34 -9.62
CA VAL A 49 -10.87 -13.06 -9.04
C VAL A 49 -9.65 -13.23 -8.14
N ILE A 50 -9.54 -14.32 -7.37
CA ILE A 50 -8.35 -14.64 -6.58
C ILE A 50 -7.12 -14.75 -7.50
N ILE A 51 -7.23 -15.52 -8.58
CA ILE A 51 -6.13 -15.72 -9.54
C ILE A 51 -5.72 -14.38 -10.17
N MET A 52 -6.69 -13.58 -10.62
CA MET A 52 -6.41 -12.24 -11.18
C MET A 52 -5.74 -11.32 -10.16
N ALA A 53 -6.19 -11.33 -8.91
CA ALA A 53 -5.61 -10.51 -7.84
C ALA A 53 -4.15 -10.91 -7.53
N VAL A 54 -3.86 -12.20 -7.48
CA VAL A 54 -2.51 -12.73 -7.29
C VAL A 54 -1.59 -12.34 -8.44
N ILE A 55 -2.01 -12.60 -9.69
CA ILE A 55 -1.23 -12.29 -10.89
C ILE A 55 -0.96 -10.78 -10.97
N SER A 56 -1.98 -9.96 -10.77
CA SER A 56 -1.86 -8.50 -10.77
C SER A 56 -0.88 -8.02 -9.69
N SER A 57 -0.97 -8.58 -8.49
CA SER A 57 -0.10 -8.22 -7.36
C SER A 57 1.36 -8.58 -7.64
N LEU A 58 1.63 -9.75 -8.21
CA LEU A 58 2.98 -10.22 -8.52
C LEU A 58 3.62 -9.45 -9.69
N ILE A 59 2.88 -9.27 -10.79
CA ILE A 59 3.38 -8.53 -11.96
C ILE A 59 3.71 -7.09 -11.56
N ALA A 60 2.84 -6.45 -10.77
CA ALA A 60 3.08 -5.09 -10.32
C ALA A 60 4.27 -5.02 -9.35
N ALA A 61 4.42 -6.00 -8.44
CA ALA A 61 5.59 -6.06 -7.56
C ALA A 61 6.89 -6.24 -8.36
N ALA A 62 6.90 -7.12 -9.36
CA ALA A 62 8.04 -7.31 -10.25
C ALA A 62 8.35 -6.03 -11.06
N GLY A 63 7.32 -5.33 -11.56
CA GLY A 63 7.49 -4.03 -12.22
C GLY A 63 8.13 -3.00 -11.30
N ALA A 64 7.71 -2.94 -10.02
CA ALA A 64 8.32 -2.04 -9.04
C ALA A 64 9.79 -2.35 -8.74
N VAL A 65 10.21 -3.61 -8.86
CA VAL A 65 11.61 -4.04 -8.64
C VAL A 65 12.54 -3.51 -9.73
N VAL A 66 12.10 -3.49 -10.99
CA VAL A 66 12.94 -3.10 -12.14
C VAL A 66 12.86 -1.62 -12.48
N GLU A 67 11.82 -0.93 -12.04
CA GLU A 67 11.59 0.50 -12.30
C GLU A 67 12.59 1.37 -11.54
N ASN A 68 12.90 2.56 -12.09
CA ASN A 68 13.82 3.52 -11.48
C ASN A 68 13.18 4.90 -11.20
N ASP A 69 12.05 5.22 -11.80
CA ASP A 69 11.29 6.44 -11.45
C ASP A 69 10.55 6.22 -10.13
N ILE A 70 10.86 7.06 -9.12
CA ILE A 70 10.29 6.94 -7.79
C ILE A 70 8.75 6.97 -7.79
N LYS A 71 8.11 7.79 -8.64
CA LYS A 71 6.65 7.84 -8.75
C LYS A 71 6.10 6.57 -9.37
N ARG A 72 6.73 6.05 -10.42
CA ARG A 72 6.31 4.81 -11.08
C ARG A 72 6.48 3.60 -10.16
N ILE A 73 7.57 3.53 -9.38
CA ILE A 73 7.75 2.50 -8.34
C ILE A 73 6.59 2.53 -7.36
N LEU A 74 6.23 3.71 -6.84
CA LEU A 74 5.12 3.85 -5.89
C LEU A 74 3.76 3.52 -6.53
N ALA A 75 3.57 3.80 -7.83
CA ALA A 75 2.38 3.44 -8.57
C ALA A 75 2.25 1.92 -8.75
N TYR A 76 3.30 1.23 -9.21
CA TYR A 76 3.35 -0.23 -9.25
C TYR A 76 3.11 -0.86 -7.88
N SER A 77 3.73 -0.29 -6.85
CA SER A 77 3.47 -0.69 -5.47
C SER A 77 1.99 -0.52 -5.09
N THR A 78 1.30 0.52 -5.57
CA THR A 78 -0.14 0.67 -5.32
C THR A 78 -0.94 -0.45 -5.98
N ILE A 79 -0.65 -0.80 -7.24
CA ILE A 79 -1.32 -1.89 -7.95
C ILE A 79 -1.14 -3.20 -7.17
N SER A 80 0.09 -3.49 -6.75
CA SER A 80 0.40 -4.69 -5.97
C SER A 80 -0.40 -4.76 -4.67
N GLN A 81 -0.50 -3.66 -3.92
CA GLN A 81 -1.23 -3.63 -2.65
C GLN A 81 -2.77 -3.65 -2.84
N ILE A 82 -3.29 -3.05 -3.91
CA ILE A 82 -4.72 -3.19 -4.26
C ILE A 82 -5.04 -4.65 -4.64
N GLY A 83 -4.15 -5.32 -5.38
CA GLY A 83 -4.26 -6.76 -5.60
C GLY A 83 -4.35 -7.54 -4.30
N TYR A 84 -3.55 -7.17 -3.30
CA TYR A 84 -3.59 -7.75 -1.96
C TYR A 84 -4.95 -7.54 -1.26
N ILE A 85 -5.56 -6.36 -1.39
CA ILE A 85 -6.90 -6.09 -0.86
C ILE A 85 -7.96 -6.95 -1.56
N PHE A 86 -7.93 -7.01 -2.90
CA PHE A 86 -8.86 -7.85 -3.68
C PHE A 86 -8.73 -9.33 -3.32
N LEU A 87 -7.51 -9.80 -3.08
CA LEU A 87 -7.24 -11.17 -2.67
C LEU A 87 -8.00 -11.53 -1.38
N GLY A 88 -7.90 -10.70 -0.33
CA GLY A 88 -8.59 -10.98 0.91
C GLY A 88 -10.12 -10.82 0.82
N LEU A 89 -10.64 -9.89 -0.02
CA LEU A 89 -12.07 -9.79 -0.29
C LEU A 89 -12.59 -11.02 -1.05
N SER A 90 -11.81 -11.54 -2.01
CA SER A 90 -12.22 -12.64 -2.86
C SER A 90 -12.13 -14.00 -2.18
N VAL A 91 -11.25 -14.17 -1.18
CA VAL A 91 -11.22 -15.37 -0.33
C VAL A 91 -12.55 -15.54 0.43
N ALA A 92 -13.31 -14.45 0.61
CA ALA A 92 -14.64 -14.40 1.23
C ALA A 92 -14.72 -15.07 2.62
N ASN A 93 -13.59 -15.16 3.33
CA ASN A 93 -13.56 -15.58 4.73
C ASN A 93 -13.68 -14.33 5.61
N PRO A 94 -14.49 -14.32 6.69
CA PRO A 94 -14.66 -13.14 7.55
C PRO A 94 -13.36 -12.54 8.05
N THR A 95 -12.35 -13.36 8.35
CA THR A 95 -11.03 -12.91 8.80
C THR A 95 -10.28 -12.18 7.66
N ALA A 96 -10.29 -12.75 6.43
CA ALA A 96 -9.63 -12.15 5.27
C ALA A 96 -10.31 -10.84 4.84
N VAL A 97 -11.64 -10.82 4.82
CA VAL A 97 -12.43 -9.62 4.52
C VAL A 97 -12.13 -8.51 5.51
N SER A 98 -12.11 -8.82 6.82
CA SER A 98 -11.73 -7.85 7.85
C SER A 98 -10.32 -7.30 7.63
N GLY A 99 -9.36 -8.16 7.30
CA GLY A 99 -8.00 -7.75 6.96
C GLY A 99 -7.96 -6.79 5.77
N SER A 100 -8.71 -7.09 4.71
CA SER A 100 -8.77 -6.25 3.51
C SER A 100 -9.42 -4.90 3.77
N LEU A 101 -10.54 -4.85 4.50
CA LEU A 101 -11.19 -3.60 4.86
C LEU A 101 -10.28 -2.74 5.75
N LEU A 102 -9.61 -3.34 6.74
CA LEU A 102 -8.61 -2.64 7.55
C LEU A 102 -7.47 -2.11 6.67
N TYR A 103 -7.03 -2.90 5.67
CA TYR A 103 -5.92 -2.50 4.81
C TYR A 103 -6.26 -1.32 3.90
N ILE A 104 -7.53 -1.11 3.55
CA ILE A 104 -7.96 0.10 2.81
C ILE A 104 -7.52 1.37 3.54
N LEU A 105 -7.73 1.42 4.87
CA LEU A 105 -7.34 2.56 5.69
C LEU A 105 -5.82 2.66 5.84
N MET A 106 -5.17 1.56 6.25
CA MET A 106 -3.73 1.54 6.52
C MET A 106 -2.91 1.85 5.27
N HIS A 107 -3.29 1.27 4.14
CA HIS A 107 -2.70 1.57 2.84
C HIS A 107 -2.91 3.04 2.43
N GLY A 108 -4.08 3.61 2.73
CA GLY A 108 -4.36 5.02 2.44
C GLY A 108 -3.39 5.97 3.14
N LEU A 109 -3.25 5.83 4.46
CA LEU A 109 -2.35 6.66 5.26
C LEU A 109 -0.89 6.54 4.79
N ALA A 110 -0.41 5.31 4.65
CA ALA A 110 0.97 5.06 4.28
C ALA A 110 1.30 5.51 2.84
N LYS A 111 0.39 5.27 1.89
CA LYS A 111 0.61 5.68 0.49
C LYS A 111 0.55 7.19 0.31
N ALA A 112 -0.35 7.89 0.98
CA ALA A 112 -0.36 9.35 0.98
C ALA A 112 1.00 9.90 1.43
N GLY A 113 1.52 9.37 2.55
CA GLY A 113 2.83 9.74 3.06
C GLY A 113 3.96 9.46 2.05
N LEU A 114 4.02 8.26 1.48
CA LEU A 114 5.06 7.88 0.51
C LEU A 114 5.05 8.77 -0.75
N PHE A 115 3.88 9.03 -1.34
CA PHE A 115 3.80 9.90 -2.52
C PHE A 115 4.15 11.35 -2.19
N LEU A 116 3.73 11.88 -1.05
CA LEU A 116 4.10 13.23 -0.64
C LEU A 116 5.60 13.35 -0.34
N CYS A 117 6.21 12.35 0.31
CA CYS A 117 7.67 12.29 0.48
C CYS A 117 8.40 12.29 -0.87
N ALA A 118 7.94 11.46 -1.83
CA ALA A 118 8.47 11.48 -3.18
C ALA A 118 8.30 12.87 -3.85
N GLY A 119 7.19 13.55 -3.57
CA GLY A 119 6.93 14.91 -4.02
C GLY A 119 7.93 15.92 -3.49
N ILE A 120 8.24 15.88 -2.19
CA ILE A 120 9.25 16.73 -1.56
C ILE A 120 10.61 16.48 -2.20
N VAL A 121 11.00 15.21 -2.34
CA VAL A 121 12.28 14.84 -2.96
C VAL A 121 12.37 15.36 -4.39
N ILE A 122 11.37 15.09 -5.24
CA ILE A 122 11.37 15.53 -6.64
C ILE A 122 11.39 17.06 -6.76
N HIS A 123 10.59 17.75 -5.94
CA HIS A 123 10.53 19.22 -5.97
C HIS A 123 11.84 19.86 -5.55
N SER A 124 12.54 19.27 -4.59
CA SER A 124 13.80 19.83 -4.09
C SER A 124 15.00 19.48 -4.98
N THR A 125 15.04 18.28 -5.56
CA THR A 125 16.17 17.79 -6.36
C THR A 125 15.99 17.98 -7.87
N ASN A 126 14.77 18.20 -8.37
CA ASN A 126 14.40 18.13 -9.78
C ASN A 126 14.75 16.79 -10.46
N LYS A 127 14.90 15.71 -9.69
CA LYS A 127 15.22 14.37 -10.18
C LYS A 127 14.06 13.43 -9.90
N ARG A 128 13.86 12.42 -10.78
CA ARG A 128 12.89 11.34 -10.62
C ARG A 128 13.56 9.97 -10.53
N ASP A 129 14.71 9.81 -11.19
CA ASP A 129 15.46 8.56 -11.17
C ASP A 129 16.17 8.40 -9.82
N ILE A 130 15.85 7.31 -9.11
CA ILE A 130 16.43 7.02 -7.79
C ILE A 130 17.94 6.80 -7.82
N ARG A 131 18.53 6.47 -8.99
CA ARG A 131 19.97 6.26 -9.17
C ARG A 131 20.76 7.56 -9.20
N GLU A 132 20.09 8.66 -9.55
CA GLU A 132 20.69 10.00 -9.58
C GLU A 132 20.63 10.72 -8.23
N MET A 133 19.98 10.10 -7.23
CA MET A 133 19.82 10.59 -5.87
C MET A 133 20.76 9.85 -4.92
N GLY A 134 21.00 10.38 -3.73
CA GLY A 134 21.77 9.70 -2.68
C GLY A 134 22.03 10.61 -1.49
N GLY A 135 22.13 10.02 -0.29
CA GLY A 135 22.52 10.72 0.93
C GLY A 135 21.53 11.77 1.46
N LEU A 136 20.31 11.83 0.93
CA LEU A 136 19.33 12.87 1.26
C LEU A 136 18.88 12.87 2.73
N ILE A 137 19.13 11.81 3.49
CA ILE A 137 18.85 11.78 4.94
C ILE A 137 19.58 12.90 5.68
N ARG A 138 20.74 13.35 5.17
CA ARG A 138 21.53 14.43 5.78
C ARG A 138 20.90 15.81 5.59
N THR A 139 20.17 16.01 4.52
CA THR A 139 19.58 17.30 4.13
C THR A 139 18.05 17.32 4.29
N MET A 140 17.41 16.14 4.32
CA MET A 140 15.96 15.97 4.44
C MET A 140 15.61 14.88 5.48
N PRO A 141 16.02 15.00 6.76
CA PRO A 141 15.85 13.95 7.75
C PRO A 141 14.38 13.66 8.06
N MET A 142 13.52 14.68 8.14
CA MET A 142 12.10 14.49 8.45
C MET A 142 11.37 13.74 7.34
N THR A 143 11.66 14.09 6.08
CA THR A 143 11.13 13.37 4.91
C THR A 143 11.63 11.92 4.87
N ALA A 144 12.90 11.68 5.17
CA ALA A 144 13.49 10.34 5.19
C ALA A 144 12.83 9.44 6.26
N ILE A 145 12.69 9.93 7.49
CA ILE A 145 12.05 9.21 8.59
C ILE A 145 10.58 8.93 8.26
N SER A 146 9.86 9.93 7.77
CA SER A 146 8.45 9.78 7.39
C SER A 146 8.27 8.76 6.26
N PHE A 147 9.15 8.78 5.24
CA PHE A 147 9.17 7.79 4.18
C PHE A 147 9.39 6.37 4.74
N LEU A 148 10.37 6.19 5.62
CA LEU A 148 10.70 4.90 6.21
C LEU A 148 9.53 4.32 7.01
N ILE A 149 8.90 5.13 7.86
CA ILE A 149 7.72 4.72 8.64
C ILE A 149 6.58 4.30 7.72
N CYS A 150 6.26 5.12 6.70
CA CYS A 150 5.21 4.80 5.75
C CYS A 150 5.55 3.55 4.91
N ALA A 151 6.82 3.38 4.53
CA ALA A 151 7.30 2.19 3.83
C ALA A 151 7.13 0.93 4.69
N PHE A 152 7.54 0.97 5.96
CA PHE A 152 7.36 -0.14 6.90
C PHE A 152 5.88 -0.50 7.10
N SER A 153 4.99 0.49 7.09
CA SER A 153 3.55 0.23 7.15
C SER A 153 3.05 -0.50 5.90
N VAL A 154 3.48 -0.10 4.70
CA VAL A 154 3.10 -0.80 3.44
C VAL A 154 3.72 -2.19 3.36
N ILE A 155 4.97 -2.36 3.80
CA ILE A 155 5.63 -3.67 3.89
C ILE A 155 4.84 -4.59 4.83
N GLY A 156 4.32 -4.05 5.92
CA GLY A 156 3.61 -4.80 6.95
C GLY A 156 4.56 -5.26 8.05
N LEU A 157 5.38 -4.35 8.58
CA LEU A 157 6.22 -4.63 9.74
C LEU A 157 5.50 -4.26 11.04
N PRO A 158 5.61 -5.11 12.10
CA PRO A 158 5.09 -4.75 13.40
C PRO A 158 5.87 -3.54 13.96
N PRO A 159 5.27 -2.64 14.74
CA PRO A 159 3.89 -2.64 15.23
C PRO A 159 2.91 -1.84 14.37
N LEU A 160 3.20 -1.59 13.10
CA LEU A 160 2.43 -0.70 12.22
C LEU A 160 1.12 -1.34 11.75
N GLY A 161 0.13 -0.50 11.43
CA GLY A 161 -1.22 -0.97 11.08
C GLY A 161 -1.29 -1.88 9.85
N GLY A 162 -0.39 -1.72 8.89
CA GLY A 162 -0.28 -2.58 7.72
C GLY A 162 0.04 -4.04 8.05
N PHE A 163 0.79 -4.30 9.14
CA PHE A 163 1.08 -5.64 9.62
C PHE A 163 -0.20 -6.40 9.98
N PHE A 164 -1.04 -5.83 10.84
CA PHE A 164 -2.27 -6.46 11.30
C PHE A 164 -3.23 -6.77 10.14
N SER A 165 -3.33 -5.84 9.19
CA SER A 165 -4.17 -6.00 8.01
C SER A 165 -3.72 -7.18 7.16
N LYS A 166 -2.44 -7.24 6.82
CA LYS A 166 -1.86 -8.33 6.01
C LYS A 166 -1.91 -9.66 6.72
N LEU A 167 -1.62 -9.68 8.02
CA LEU A 167 -1.71 -10.88 8.83
C LEU A 167 -3.12 -11.48 8.77
N LEU A 168 -4.16 -10.66 8.91
CA LEU A 168 -5.55 -11.12 8.84
C LEU A 168 -5.92 -11.68 7.46
N VAL A 169 -5.42 -11.07 6.38
CA VAL A 169 -5.64 -11.61 5.02
C VAL A 169 -5.00 -12.99 4.87
N ILE A 170 -3.75 -13.14 5.30
CA ILE A 170 -3.01 -14.41 5.25
C ILE A 170 -3.70 -15.47 6.11
N MET A 171 -4.03 -15.14 7.37
CA MET A 171 -4.73 -16.05 8.27
C MET A 171 -6.10 -16.46 7.71
N GLY A 172 -6.83 -15.53 7.10
CA GLY A 172 -8.11 -15.82 6.46
C GLY A 172 -7.97 -16.75 5.25
N ALA A 173 -6.94 -16.59 4.44
CA ALA A 173 -6.64 -17.49 3.32
C ALA A 173 -6.31 -18.91 3.82
N ILE A 174 -5.52 -19.03 4.89
CA ILE A 174 -5.22 -20.34 5.53
C ILE A 174 -6.50 -20.98 6.07
N LYS A 175 -7.35 -20.22 6.78
CA LYS A 175 -8.65 -20.72 7.31
C LYS A 175 -9.60 -21.17 6.20
N ALA A 176 -9.49 -20.59 5.01
CA ALA A 176 -10.26 -21.00 3.84
C ALA A 176 -9.62 -22.16 3.05
N ASN A 177 -8.60 -22.83 3.60
CA ASN A 177 -7.82 -23.89 2.96
C ASN A 177 -7.12 -23.46 1.65
N GLN A 178 -6.87 -22.17 1.47
CA GLN A 178 -6.18 -21.61 0.31
C GLN A 178 -4.71 -21.29 0.64
N ILE A 179 -3.95 -22.30 1.02
CA ILE A 179 -2.55 -22.17 1.48
C ILE A 179 -1.66 -21.54 0.40
N TRP A 180 -1.87 -21.90 -0.87
CA TRP A 180 -1.12 -21.32 -1.99
C TRP A 180 -1.31 -19.79 -2.12
N VAL A 181 -2.52 -19.30 -1.81
CA VAL A 181 -2.84 -17.85 -1.78
C VAL A 181 -2.04 -17.17 -0.67
N ALA A 182 -2.01 -17.77 0.52
CA ALA A 182 -1.24 -17.25 1.65
C ALA A 182 0.26 -17.21 1.34
N ALA A 183 0.81 -18.25 0.70
CA ALA A 183 2.21 -18.31 0.29
C ALA A 183 2.57 -17.21 -0.72
N LEU A 184 1.73 -17.00 -1.75
CA LEU A 184 1.95 -15.95 -2.75
C LEU A 184 1.76 -14.54 -2.16
N ALA A 185 0.86 -14.37 -1.20
CA ALA A 185 0.71 -13.13 -0.46
C ALA A 185 1.97 -12.79 0.36
N LEU A 186 2.57 -13.77 1.03
CA LEU A 186 3.86 -13.61 1.73
C LEU A 186 4.99 -13.28 0.75
N PHE A 187 5.07 -13.98 -0.37
CA PHE A 187 6.07 -13.69 -1.39
C PHE A 187 5.96 -12.26 -1.93
N THR A 188 4.75 -11.79 -2.18
CA THR A 188 4.49 -10.40 -2.58
C THR A 188 4.92 -9.39 -1.49
N ALA A 189 4.76 -9.74 -0.20
CA ALA A 189 5.22 -8.89 0.89
C ALA A 189 6.75 -8.79 0.94
N ILE A 190 7.47 -9.89 0.63
CA ILE A 190 8.95 -9.89 0.49
C ILE A 190 9.39 -8.99 -0.66
N LEU A 191 8.75 -9.09 -1.84
CA LEU A 191 9.02 -8.19 -2.95
C LEU A 191 8.74 -6.73 -2.59
N THR A 192 7.67 -6.47 -1.82
CA THR A 192 7.34 -5.14 -1.32
C THR A 192 8.45 -4.56 -0.46
N MET A 193 8.99 -5.36 0.44
CA MET A 193 10.14 -4.99 1.27
C MET A 193 11.34 -4.66 0.39
N TYR A 194 11.66 -5.52 -0.57
CA TYR A 194 12.82 -5.35 -1.43
C TYR A 194 12.77 -4.01 -2.18
N TYR A 195 11.69 -3.71 -2.96
CA TYR A 195 11.67 -2.50 -3.77
C TYR A 195 11.55 -1.22 -2.93
N LEU A 196 10.81 -1.21 -1.80
CA LEU A 196 10.73 -0.02 -0.96
C LEU A 196 12.05 0.27 -0.23
N MET A 197 12.75 -0.77 0.25
CA MET A 197 14.07 -0.60 0.85
C MET A 197 15.13 -0.21 -0.19
N ARG A 198 15.03 -0.71 -1.42
CA ARG A 198 15.87 -0.25 -2.54
C ARG A 198 15.68 1.25 -2.79
N VAL A 199 14.43 1.75 -2.82
CA VAL A 199 14.17 3.20 -2.94
C VAL A 199 14.78 3.95 -1.76
N PHE A 200 14.53 3.51 -0.53
CA PHE A 200 15.05 4.16 0.66
C PHE A 200 16.59 4.22 0.65
N SER A 201 17.23 3.11 0.33
CA SER A 201 18.70 3.01 0.29
C SER A 201 19.31 3.93 -0.77
N LEU A 202 18.77 3.93 -1.99
CA LEU A 202 19.33 4.72 -3.08
C LEU A 202 19.05 6.22 -2.97
N VAL A 203 17.91 6.61 -2.40
CA VAL A 203 17.51 8.02 -2.28
C VAL A 203 18.07 8.67 -1.03
N PHE A 204 17.93 8.00 0.12
CA PHE A 204 18.23 8.63 1.40
C PHE A 204 19.58 8.25 2.00
N LEU A 205 20.11 7.07 1.68
CA LEU A 205 21.39 6.59 2.20
C LEU A 205 22.53 6.77 1.19
N GLY A 206 23.76 6.45 1.62
CA GLY A 206 24.96 6.52 0.80
C GLY A 206 25.59 7.92 0.71
N GLU A 207 26.34 8.15 -0.37
CA GLU A 207 27.00 9.43 -0.64
C GLU A 207 25.99 10.47 -1.10
N LEU A 208 26.21 11.73 -0.68
CA LEU A 208 25.37 12.85 -1.06
C LEU A 208 25.67 13.27 -2.52
N LYS A 209 24.84 12.79 -3.45
CA LYS A 209 24.97 13.14 -4.88
C LYS A 209 24.33 14.48 -5.21
N VAL A 210 23.27 14.86 -4.51
CA VAL A 210 22.53 16.12 -4.72
C VAL A 210 22.22 16.71 -3.34
N SER A 211 22.73 17.91 -3.08
CA SER A 211 22.38 18.66 -1.87
C SER A 211 21.13 19.48 -2.13
N ALA A 212 20.04 19.12 -1.46
CA ALA A 212 18.78 19.84 -1.56
C ALA A 212 18.11 19.91 -0.18
N PRO A 213 17.83 21.12 0.34
CA PRO A 213 17.13 21.28 1.62
C PRO A 213 15.63 20.96 1.49
N GLU A 214 14.99 20.71 2.62
CA GLU A 214 13.51 20.56 2.70
C GLU A 214 12.84 21.91 2.41
N LYS A 215 12.48 22.17 1.15
CA LYS A 215 11.97 23.49 0.70
C LYS A 215 10.49 23.75 1.02
N THR A 216 9.73 22.73 1.40
CA THR A 216 8.27 22.81 1.57
C THR A 216 7.83 22.43 2.98
N PRO A 217 7.97 23.33 3.98
CA PRO A 217 7.69 23.00 5.37
C PRO A 217 6.24 22.53 5.62
N SER A 218 5.26 23.05 4.87
CA SER A 218 3.88 22.59 4.94
C SER A 218 3.72 21.13 4.51
N MET A 219 4.37 20.70 3.42
CA MET A 219 4.36 19.30 3.00
C MET A 219 5.11 18.40 3.99
N VAL A 220 6.24 18.86 4.51
CA VAL A 220 7.00 18.13 5.55
C VAL A 220 6.13 17.92 6.79
N GLY A 221 5.42 18.95 7.24
CA GLY A 221 4.47 18.82 8.34
C GLY A 221 3.37 17.78 8.07
N VAL A 222 2.79 17.80 6.87
CA VAL A 222 1.74 16.82 6.49
C VAL A 222 2.28 15.39 6.45
N VAL A 223 3.46 15.15 5.85
CA VAL A 223 4.00 13.78 5.81
C VAL A 223 4.38 13.26 7.19
N THR A 224 4.87 14.13 8.07
CA THR A 224 5.17 13.77 9.47
C THR A 224 3.90 13.38 10.22
N VAL A 225 2.81 14.13 10.04
CA VAL A 225 1.51 13.80 10.62
C VAL A 225 0.96 12.47 10.07
N LEU A 226 1.07 12.23 8.77
CA LEU A 226 0.65 10.94 8.16
C LEU A 226 1.50 9.76 8.66
N ALA A 227 2.80 9.95 8.82
CA ALA A 227 3.68 8.94 9.40
C ALA A 227 3.30 8.65 10.85
N LEU A 228 3.04 9.69 11.66
CA LEU A 228 2.56 9.55 13.03
C LEU A 228 1.23 8.79 13.10
N PHE A 229 0.25 9.16 12.27
CA PHE A 229 -1.01 8.42 12.18
C PHE A 229 -0.83 6.97 11.75
N SER A 230 0.12 6.67 10.88
CA SER A 230 0.45 5.30 10.48
C SER A 230 0.99 4.47 11.66
N VAL A 231 1.78 5.10 12.55
CA VAL A 231 2.26 4.48 13.80
C VAL A 231 1.10 4.29 14.78
N LEU A 232 0.36 5.37 15.06
CA LEU A 232 -0.77 5.33 16.01
C LEU A 232 -1.84 4.32 15.58
N ALA A 233 -2.15 4.23 14.28
CA ALA A 233 -3.09 3.25 13.76
C ALA A 233 -2.66 1.80 13.98
N GLY A 234 -1.36 1.54 14.12
CA GLY A 234 -0.86 0.23 14.50
C GLY A 234 -1.01 -0.04 15.99
N PHE A 235 -0.55 0.88 16.84
CA PHE A 235 -0.68 0.73 18.30
C PHE A 235 -2.15 0.69 18.77
N PHE A 236 -2.99 1.47 18.14
CA PHE A 236 -4.41 1.57 18.45
C PHE A 236 -5.30 0.83 17.43
N VAL A 237 -4.80 -0.26 16.86
CA VAL A 237 -5.50 -1.04 15.81
C VAL A 237 -6.91 -1.51 16.23
N SER A 238 -7.14 -1.65 17.53
CA SER A 238 -8.45 -2.04 18.08
C SER A 238 -9.58 -1.05 17.73
N TYR A 239 -9.29 0.24 17.57
CA TYR A 239 -10.31 1.23 17.20
C TYR A 239 -10.78 1.08 15.75
N PRO A 240 -9.90 1.15 14.72
CA PRO A 240 -10.34 0.91 13.35
C PRO A 240 -10.87 -0.51 13.15
N MET A 241 -10.40 -1.50 13.92
CA MET A 241 -10.92 -2.86 13.86
C MET A 241 -12.38 -2.96 14.29
N LYS A 242 -12.85 -2.17 15.27
CA LYS A 242 -14.27 -2.12 15.65
C LYS A 242 -15.17 -1.69 14.48
N LEU A 243 -14.74 -0.66 13.72
CA LEU A 243 -15.47 -0.22 12.53
C LEU A 243 -15.50 -1.31 11.45
N VAL A 244 -14.37 -1.98 11.24
CA VAL A 244 -14.28 -3.10 10.30
C VAL A 244 -15.18 -4.26 10.72
N GLN A 245 -15.21 -4.61 12.00
CA GLN A 245 -16.07 -5.66 12.53
C GLN A 245 -17.56 -5.32 12.32
N LEU A 246 -17.99 -4.09 12.59
CA LEU A 246 -19.34 -3.63 12.28
C LEU A 246 -19.67 -3.78 10.80
N ALA A 247 -18.75 -3.42 9.91
CA ALA A 247 -18.96 -3.61 8.48
C ALA A 247 -19.05 -5.09 8.10
N THR A 248 -18.19 -5.95 8.68
CA THR A 248 -18.18 -7.39 8.35
C THR A 248 -19.39 -8.15 8.90
N THR A 249 -20.01 -7.73 9.99
CA THR A 249 -21.25 -8.37 10.49
C THR A 249 -22.39 -8.28 9.47
N HIS A 250 -22.43 -7.22 8.68
CA HIS A 250 -23.42 -7.04 7.61
C HIS A 250 -23.07 -7.81 6.32
N ILE A 251 -21.78 -8.14 6.12
CA ILE A 251 -21.31 -8.89 4.94
C ILE A 251 -21.50 -10.41 5.13
N THR A 252 -21.32 -10.91 6.34
CA THR A 252 -21.15 -12.33 6.62
C THR A 252 -22.45 -13.14 6.68
N TRP A 253 -23.62 -12.53 6.52
CA TRP A 253 -24.88 -13.28 6.47
C TRP A 253 -24.98 -14.25 5.27
N TRP A 254 -24.17 -14.04 4.19
CA TRP A 254 -24.07 -14.92 3.04
C TRP A 254 -23.13 -16.10 3.25
N LEU A 255 -22.21 -15.99 4.21
CA LEU A 255 -21.15 -16.96 4.44
C LEU A 255 -21.52 -17.99 5.51
N ARG A 256 -22.73 -17.87 6.04
CA ARG A 256 -23.37 -18.86 6.93
C ARG A 256 -24.32 -19.79 6.14
#